data_438e3b7fa020462edb8f5b33e8bb1966
#
_entry.id   438e3b7fa020462edb8f5b33e8bb1966
#
_cell.length_a   1.000
_cell.length_b   1.000
_cell.length_c   1.000
_cell.angle_alpha   90.00
_cell.angle_beta   90.00
_cell.angle_gamma   90.00
#
_symmetry.space_group_name_H-M   'P 1'
#
loop_
_entity.id
_entity.type
_entity.pdbx_description
1 polymer ?
#
loop_
_entity_poly.entity_id
_entity_poly.type
_entity_poly.pdbx_seq_one_letter_code
_entity_poly.pdbx_strand_id
1 'polypeptide(L)'
;STPSNSSAASDVYKRQLPIVKVISSLFVHLFFIVFAILIFALMGKLPPVQIIQIGYYTFAVICLVVVLSYLTCSITPFFRDFGQIINVILNVGMWATPILWDTTTIPNIPNWLNSLLKLNPLYYIVQGYRDSFMNGLWFFEHPWHTLYFWAFVLMAGLISSKVFKRLRVHFSDVL
;
A
#
# COMPACT_ATOMS: atom_id res chain seq x y z
N SER A 1 35.67 -0.53 -20.21
CA SER A 1 34.97 0.72 -20.46
C SER A 1 34.24 1.14 -19.20
N THR A 2 34.69 2.21 -18.57
CA THR A 2 34.05 2.84 -17.44
C THR A 2 32.62 3.27 -17.84
N PRO A 3 31.56 2.92 -17.09
CA PRO A 3 30.23 3.44 -17.38
C PRO A 3 30.27 4.96 -17.34
N SER A 4 29.74 5.58 -18.37
CA SER A 4 29.74 7.06 -18.45
C SER A 4 28.95 7.62 -17.27
N ASN A 5 29.41 8.74 -16.69
CA ASN A 5 28.73 9.41 -15.56
C ASN A 5 27.21 9.64 -15.81
N SER A 6 26.79 9.74 -17.07
CA SER A 6 25.40 9.91 -17.47
C SER A 6 24.54 8.66 -17.24
N SER A 7 25.07 7.44 -17.44
CA SER A 7 24.32 6.21 -17.19
C SER A 7 24.15 5.92 -15.71
N ALA A 8 25.20 6.18 -14.92
CA ALA A 8 25.12 6.04 -13.45
C ALA A 8 24.15 7.06 -12.84
N ALA A 9 24.15 8.29 -13.31
CA ALA A 9 23.18 9.34 -12.89
C ALA A 9 21.73 8.97 -13.25
N SER A 10 21.51 8.42 -14.46
CA SER A 10 20.20 7.94 -14.90
C SER A 10 19.69 6.77 -14.03
N ASP A 11 20.55 5.85 -13.67
CA ASP A 11 20.19 4.71 -12.80
C ASP A 11 19.83 5.15 -11.37
N VAL A 12 20.53 6.13 -10.83
CA VAL A 12 20.23 6.71 -9.51
C VAL A 12 18.89 7.44 -9.57
N TYR A 13 18.64 8.23 -10.62
CA TYR A 13 17.38 8.96 -10.80
C TYR A 13 16.18 8.01 -10.90
N LYS A 14 16.29 6.93 -11.67
CA LYS A 14 15.22 5.91 -11.81
C LYS A 14 14.87 5.22 -10.50
N ARG A 15 15.83 5.07 -9.58
CA ARG A 15 15.58 4.50 -8.24
C ARG A 15 14.89 5.48 -7.30
N GLN A 16 15.16 6.77 -7.45
CA GLN A 16 14.60 7.81 -6.59
C GLN A 16 13.14 8.14 -6.96
N LEU A 17 12.76 7.96 -8.22
CA LEU A 17 11.43 8.33 -8.72
C LEU A 17 10.26 7.70 -7.93
N PRO A 18 10.25 6.39 -7.63
CA PRO A 18 9.19 5.80 -6.81
C PRO A 18 9.12 6.39 -5.40
N ILE A 19 10.28 6.62 -4.77
CA ILE A 19 10.36 7.17 -3.40
C ILE A 19 9.80 8.60 -3.36
N VAL A 20 10.17 9.45 -4.32
CA VAL A 20 9.67 10.82 -4.41
C VAL A 20 8.14 10.85 -4.56
N LYS A 21 7.58 9.96 -5.40
CA LYS A 21 6.13 9.82 -5.56
C LYS A 21 5.43 9.39 -4.29
N VAL A 22 6.00 8.43 -3.56
CA VAL A 22 5.46 7.97 -2.27
C VAL A 22 5.49 9.10 -1.25
N ILE A 23 6.58 9.86 -1.15
CA ILE A 23 6.69 11.00 -0.22
C ILE A 23 5.64 12.07 -0.59
N SER A 24 5.49 12.41 -1.87
CA SER A 24 4.48 13.38 -2.31
C SER A 24 3.04 12.91 -1.96
N SER A 25 2.75 11.63 -2.14
CA SER A 25 1.45 11.06 -1.79
C SER A 25 1.23 11.03 -0.26
N LEU A 26 2.29 10.92 0.52
CA LEU A 26 2.22 10.95 1.98
C LEU A 26 1.70 12.31 2.50
N PHE A 27 2.11 13.43 1.90
CA PHE A 27 1.57 14.74 2.29
C PHE A 27 0.06 14.81 2.10
N VAL A 28 -0.44 14.32 0.98
CA VAL A 28 -1.88 14.26 0.71
C VAL A 28 -2.58 13.33 1.72
N HIS A 29 -1.98 12.20 2.02
CA HIS A 29 -2.51 11.24 2.99
C HIS A 29 -2.60 11.84 4.39
N LEU A 30 -1.54 12.50 4.86
CA LEU A 30 -1.53 13.20 6.15
C LEU A 30 -2.56 14.32 6.21
N PHE A 31 -2.72 15.07 5.12
CA PHE A 31 -3.79 16.09 5.04
C PHE A 31 -5.16 15.47 5.26
N PHE A 32 -5.49 14.34 4.61
CA PHE A 32 -6.76 13.67 4.81
C PHE A 32 -6.95 13.09 6.21
N ILE A 33 -5.88 12.60 6.85
CA ILE A 33 -5.94 12.16 8.26
C ILE A 33 -6.31 13.34 9.17
N VAL A 34 -5.62 14.48 9.04
CA VAL A 34 -5.92 15.68 9.83
C VAL A 34 -7.33 16.18 9.56
N PHE A 35 -7.76 16.18 8.30
CA PHE A 35 -9.11 16.55 7.90
C PHE A 35 -10.19 15.63 8.50
N ALA A 36 -9.95 14.31 8.51
CA ALA A 36 -10.83 13.35 9.16
C ALA A 36 -10.94 13.61 10.68
N ILE A 37 -9.81 13.83 11.36
CA ILE A 37 -9.80 14.17 12.80
C ILE A 37 -10.63 15.44 13.06
N LEU A 38 -10.46 16.46 12.22
CA LEU A 38 -11.22 17.71 12.34
C LEU A 38 -12.72 17.47 12.19
N ILE A 39 -13.15 16.67 11.19
CA ILE A 39 -14.59 16.34 11.02
C ILE A 39 -15.13 15.63 12.26
N PHE A 40 -14.42 14.62 12.79
CA PHE A 40 -14.85 13.93 14.01
C PHE A 40 -14.98 14.88 15.19
N ALA A 41 -14.04 15.80 15.36
CA ALA A 41 -14.09 16.82 16.41
C ALA A 41 -15.29 17.77 16.24
N LEU A 42 -15.59 18.22 15.00
CA LEU A 42 -16.73 19.08 14.70
C LEU A 42 -18.08 18.37 14.93
N MET A 43 -18.13 17.06 14.76
CA MET A 43 -19.31 16.24 15.07
C MET A 43 -19.49 15.97 16.57
N GLY A 44 -18.61 16.51 17.41
CA GLY A 44 -18.64 16.28 18.86
C GLY A 44 -18.24 14.85 19.28
N LYS A 45 -17.68 14.07 18.35
CA LYS A 45 -17.18 12.72 18.59
C LYS A 45 -15.67 12.75 18.61
N LEU A 46 -15.08 12.84 19.81
CA LEU A 46 -13.64 12.70 19.93
C LEU A 46 -13.25 11.24 19.57
N PRO A 47 -12.29 11.08 18.66
CA PRO A 47 -11.80 9.75 18.35
C PRO A 47 -11.18 9.10 19.59
N PRO A 48 -11.26 7.77 19.73
CA PRO A 48 -10.73 7.06 20.88
C PRO A 48 -9.21 7.19 20.96
N VAL A 49 -8.61 6.85 22.11
CA VAL A 49 -7.14 6.92 22.33
C VAL A 49 -6.36 6.11 21.30
N GLN A 50 -6.98 5.09 20.72
CA GLN A 50 -6.45 4.23 19.66
C GLN A 50 -6.11 5.00 18.37
N ILE A 51 -6.49 6.27 18.25
CA ILE A 51 -6.08 7.13 17.13
C ILE A 51 -4.54 7.22 16.99
N ILE A 52 -3.80 7.00 18.07
CA ILE A 52 -2.32 7.00 18.05
C ILE A 52 -1.77 5.94 17.11
N GLN A 53 -2.47 4.80 16.95
CA GLN A 53 -2.06 3.73 16.04
C GLN A 53 -2.20 4.07 14.55
N ILE A 54 -2.78 5.21 14.19
CA ILE A 54 -2.77 5.74 12.82
C ILE A 54 -1.34 5.88 12.30
N GLY A 55 -0.39 6.30 13.16
CA GLY A 55 1.02 6.34 12.80
C GLY A 55 1.57 4.99 12.37
N TYR A 56 1.20 3.93 13.06
CA TYR A 56 1.57 2.56 12.70
C TYR A 56 0.95 2.14 11.34
N TYR A 57 -0.34 2.38 11.13
CA TYR A 57 -1.00 2.03 9.85
C TYR A 57 -0.51 2.89 8.69
N THR A 58 -0.16 4.17 8.95
CA THR A 58 0.51 5.03 7.95
C THR A 58 1.87 4.45 7.56
N PHE A 59 2.66 3.99 8.51
CA PHE A 59 3.92 3.31 8.23
C PHE A 59 3.70 2.01 7.44
N ALA A 60 2.70 1.22 7.81
CA ALA A 60 2.35 -0.02 7.12
C ALA A 60 1.97 0.22 5.65
N VAL A 61 1.14 1.25 5.36
CA VAL A 61 0.79 1.59 3.98
C VAL A 61 1.99 2.08 3.18
N ILE A 62 2.88 2.86 3.77
CA ILE A 62 4.12 3.31 3.11
C ILE A 62 4.97 2.10 2.70
N CYS A 63 5.20 1.15 3.61
CA CYS A 63 5.96 -0.06 3.31
C CYS A 63 5.33 -0.85 2.16
N LEU A 64 4.02 -1.05 2.18
CA LEU A 64 3.30 -1.76 1.12
C LEU A 64 3.44 -1.04 -0.23
N VAL A 65 3.19 0.28 -0.27
CA VAL A 65 3.25 1.08 -1.49
C VAL A 65 4.67 1.12 -2.06
N VAL A 66 5.70 1.28 -1.21
CA VAL A 66 7.10 1.26 -1.64
C VAL A 66 7.44 -0.06 -2.31
N VAL A 67 7.12 -1.19 -1.67
CA VAL A 67 7.42 -2.52 -2.20
C VAL A 67 6.72 -2.77 -3.54
N LEU A 68 5.43 -2.44 -3.64
CA LEU A 68 4.66 -2.59 -4.87
C LEU A 68 5.15 -1.65 -5.98
N SER A 69 5.53 -0.42 -5.64
CA SER A 69 6.08 0.55 -6.59
C SER A 69 7.40 0.06 -7.19
N TYR A 70 8.31 -0.48 -6.37
CA TYR A 70 9.56 -1.06 -6.88
C TYR A 70 9.31 -2.25 -7.80
N LEU A 71 8.36 -3.12 -7.44
CA LEU A 71 7.98 -4.25 -8.29
C LEU A 71 7.46 -3.77 -9.64
N THR A 72 6.52 -2.83 -9.63
CA THR A 72 5.91 -2.26 -10.83
C THR A 72 6.95 -1.56 -11.70
N CYS A 73 7.77 -0.67 -11.12
CA CYS A 73 8.82 0.02 -11.85
C CYS A 73 9.85 -0.91 -12.48
N SER A 74 10.09 -2.09 -11.88
CA SER A 74 11.03 -3.07 -12.44
C SER A 74 10.49 -3.77 -13.68
N ILE A 75 9.18 -3.97 -13.77
CA ILE A 75 8.53 -4.76 -14.84
C ILE A 75 8.08 -3.86 -16.00
N THR A 76 7.61 -2.65 -15.72
CA THR A 76 7.02 -1.72 -16.72
C THR A 76 7.87 -1.49 -17.97
N PRO A 77 9.21 -1.35 -17.91
CA PRO A 77 10.03 -1.13 -19.10
C PRO A 77 10.00 -2.29 -20.10
N PHE A 78 9.72 -3.51 -19.63
CA PHE A 78 9.73 -4.73 -20.46
C PHE A 78 8.35 -5.04 -21.05
N PHE A 79 7.28 -4.53 -20.43
CA PHE A 79 5.90 -4.78 -20.86
C PHE A 79 5.14 -3.47 -20.95
N ARG A 80 4.91 -2.95 -22.16
CA ARG A 80 4.21 -1.68 -22.41
C ARG A 80 2.82 -1.64 -21.76
N ASP A 81 2.10 -2.75 -21.79
CA ASP A 81 0.71 -2.81 -21.29
C ASP A 81 0.62 -3.10 -19.79
N PHE A 82 1.76 -3.30 -19.12
CA PHE A 82 1.79 -3.63 -17.69
C PHE A 82 1.16 -2.52 -16.83
N GLY A 83 1.35 -1.25 -17.20
CA GLY A 83 0.72 -0.12 -16.52
C GLY A 83 -0.81 -0.17 -16.57
N GLN A 84 -1.39 -0.58 -17.69
CA GLN A 84 -2.84 -0.74 -17.82
C GLN A 84 -3.36 -1.88 -16.94
N ILE A 85 -2.65 -3.02 -16.92
CA ILE A 85 -2.98 -4.15 -16.07
C ILE A 85 -2.98 -3.74 -14.59
N ILE A 86 -1.95 -3.00 -14.14
CA ILE A 86 -1.88 -2.48 -12.76
C ILE A 86 -3.06 -1.56 -12.46
N ASN A 87 -3.45 -0.67 -13.38
CA ASN A 87 -4.60 0.21 -13.18
C ASN A 87 -5.90 -0.58 -13.01
N VAL A 88 -6.10 -1.64 -13.79
CA VAL A 88 -7.27 -2.52 -13.65
C VAL A 88 -7.23 -3.23 -12.28
N ILE A 89 -6.09 -3.79 -11.88
CA ILE A 89 -5.91 -4.45 -10.58
C ILE A 89 -6.21 -3.48 -9.44
N LEU A 90 -5.73 -2.25 -9.51
CA LEU A 90 -5.96 -1.23 -8.48
C LEU A 90 -7.45 -0.84 -8.41
N ASN A 91 -8.12 -0.66 -9.55
CA ASN A 91 -9.54 -0.36 -9.60
C ASN A 91 -10.37 -1.50 -9.00
N VAL A 92 -10.12 -2.74 -9.42
CA VAL A 92 -10.79 -3.92 -8.85
C VAL A 92 -10.47 -4.04 -7.35
N GLY A 93 -9.22 -3.84 -6.96
CA GLY A 93 -8.78 -3.87 -5.57
C GLY A 93 -9.47 -2.82 -4.70
N MET A 94 -9.70 -1.61 -5.22
CA MET A 94 -10.43 -0.56 -4.52
C MET A 94 -11.88 -0.97 -4.23
N TRP A 95 -12.58 -1.55 -5.22
CA TRP A 95 -13.95 -2.04 -5.03
C TRP A 95 -14.02 -3.29 -4.17
N ALA A 96 -13.04 -4.18 -4.29
CA ALA A 96 -12.93 -5.39 -3.48
C ALA A 96 -12.55 -5.07 -2.02
N THR A 97 -11.88 -3.94 -1.77
CA THR A 97 -11.59 -3.52 -0.39
C THR A 97 -12.82 -2.81 0.18
N PRO A 98 -13.33 -3.17 1.38
CA PRO A 98 -14.50 -2.55 1.97
C PRO A 98 -14.17 -1.15 2.53
N ILE A 99 -13.85 -0.19 1.64
CA ILE A 99 -13.55 1.20 1.98
C ILE A 99 -14.85 1.96 2.19
N LEU A 100 -15.78 1.87 1.23
CA LEU A 100 -17.05 2.58 1.22
C LEU A 100 -18.22 1.78 1.83
N TRP A 101 -18.02 0.49 2.08
CA TRP A 101 -19.00 -0.43 2.63
C TRP A 101 -18.38 -1.23 3.77
N ASP A 102 -19.21 -1.87 4.59
CA ASP A 102 -18.73 -2.69 5.70
C ASP A 102 -19.26 -4.11 5.54
N THR A 103 -18.40 -5.08 5.78
CA THR A 103 -18.78 -6.50 5.76
C THR A 103 -19.82 -6.86 6.81
N THR A 104 -19.93 -6.06 7.88
CA THR A 104 -20.93 -6.26 8.94
C THR A 104 -22.32 -5.78 8.57
N THR A 105 -22.42 -4.85 7.60
CA THR A 105 -23.72 -4.27 7.15
C THR A 105 -24.42 -5.08 6.08
N ILE A 106 -23.71 -6.00 5.41
CA ILE A 106 -24.30 -6.85 4.36
C ILE A 106 -24.75 -8.17 4.98
N PRO A 107 -26.06 -8.43 5.06
CA PRO A 107 -26.55 -9.71 5.55
C PRO A 107 -26.15 -10.86 4.59
N ASN A 108 -25.76 -12.00 5.14
CA ASN A 108 -25.48 -13.23 4.40
C ASN A 108 -24.29 -13.17 3.42
N ILE A 109 -23.20 -12.45 3.76
CA ILE A 109 -21.97 -12.58 2.98
C ILE A 109 -21.48 -14.03 3.07
N PRO A 110 -21.24 -14.71 1.93
CA PRO A 110 -20.68 -16.05 1.93
C PRO A 110 -19.30 -16.07 2.63
N ASN A 111 -19.05 -17.09 3.43
CA ASN A 111 -17.79 -17.21 4.19
C ASN A 111 -16.54 -17.19 3.28
N TRP A 112 -16.63 -17.77 2.08
CA TRP A 112 -15.53 -17.76 1.12
C TRP A 112 -15.19 -16.34 0.64
N LEU A 113 -16.22 -15.49 0.41
CA LEU A 113 -16.03 -14.10 -0.03
C LEU A 113 -15.39 -13.28 1.09
N ASN A 114 -15.84 -13.44 2.33
CA ASN A 114 -15.24 -12.77 3.48
C ASN A 114 -13.76 -13.18 3.67
N SER A 115 -13.44 -14.46 3.48
CA SER A 115 -12.06 -14.93 3.51
C SER A 115 -11.22 -14.34 2.38
N LEU A 116 -11.77 -14.24 1.18
CA LEU A 116 -11.10 -13.64 0.02
C LEU A 116 -10.79 -12.15 0.23
N LEU A 117 -11.74 -11.40 0.81
CA LEU A 117 -11.54 -9.99 1.13
C LEU A 117 -10.42 -9.79 2.16
N LYS A 118 -10.34 -10.67 3.15
CA LYS A 118 -9.28 -10.65 4.18
C LYS A 118 -7.89 -11.00 3.66
N LEU A 119 -7.79 -11.67 2.50
CA LEU A 119 -6.52 -11.92 1.82
C LEU A 119 -5.93 -10.67 1.15
N ASN A 120 -6.73 -9.63 0.94
CA ASN A 120 -6.24 -8.38 0.40
C ASN A 120 -5.45 -7.62 1.48
N PRO A 121 -4.17 -7.29 1.28
CA PRO A 121 -3.38 -6.56 2.28
C PRO A 121 -3.93 -5.16 2.57
N LEU A 122 -4.63 -4.53 1.62
CA LEU A 122 -5.31 -3.26 1.84
C LEU A 122 -6.47 -3.38 2.84
N TYR A 123 -7.11 -4.54 2.94
CA TYR A 123 -8.16 -4.79 3.93
C TYR A 123 -7.65 -4.55 5.35
N TYR A 124 -6.45 -5.07 5.67
CA TYR A 124 -5.84 -4.88 6.99
C TYR A 124 -5.65 -3.40 7.33
N ILE A 125 -5.16 -2.61 6.38
CA ILE A 125 -4.92 -1.18 6.58
C ILE A 125 -6.23 -0.43 6.77
N VAL A 126 -7.22 -0.67 5.88
CA VAL A 126 -8.54 0.00 5.94
C VAL A 126 -9.26 -0.34 7.25
N GLN A 127 -9.25 -1.62 7.65
CA GLN A 127 -9.84 -2.03 8.92
C GLN A 127 -9.11 -1.38 10.10
N GLY A 128 -7.79 -1.31 10.06
CA GLY A 128 -6.99 -0.65 11.08
C GLY A 128 -7.29 0.85 11.25
N TYR A 129 -7.50 1.58 10.14
CA TYR A 129 -7.97 2.96 10.22
C TYR A 129 -9.37 3.05 10.82
N ARG A 130 -10.27 2.15 10.42
CA ARG A 130 -11.64 2.11 10.96
C ARG A 130 -11.64 1.81 12.46
N ASP A 131 -10.83 0.88 12.90
CA ASP A 131 -10.65 0.52 14.31
C ASP A 131 -10.06 1.68 15.11
N SER A 132 -9.15 2.45 14.51
CA SER A 132 -8.53 3.63 15.13
C SER A 132 -9.50 4.80 15.29
N PHE A 133 -10.42 5.01 14.34
CA PHE A 133 -11.34 6.15 14.36
C PHE A 133 -12.68 5.83 15.04
N MET A 134 -13.18 4.60 14.93
CA MET A 134 -14.56 4.27 15.27
C MET A 134 -14.69 3.19 16.35
N ASN A 135 -13.98 2.07 16.18
CA ASN A 135 -14.20 0.88 16.99
C ASN A 135 -13.39 0.87 18.29
N GLY A 136 -12.29 1.64 18.36
CA GLY A 136 -11.41 1.67 19.53
C GLY A 136 -10.67 0.36 19.80
N LEU A 137 -10.40 -0.43 18.76
CA LEU A 137 -9.66 -1.69 18.84
C LEU A 137 -8.17 -1.45 18.56
N TRP A 138 -7.29 -2.20 19.25
CA TRP A 138 -5.86 -2.14 19.04
C TRP A 138 -5.40 -3.12 17.97
N PHE A 139 -4.30 -2.80 17.27
CA PHE A 139 -3.74 -3.65 16.21
C PHE A 139 -3.32 -5.05 16.69
N PHE A 140 -2.98 -5.21 17.97
CA PHE A 140 -2.60 -6.48 18.56
C PHE A 140 -3.80 -7.38 18.93
N GLU A 141 -5.02 -6.88 18.85
CA GLU A 141 -6.23 -7.70 19.05
C GLU A 141 -6.49 -8.61 17.84
N HIS A 142 -5.88 -8.29 16.68
CA HIS A 142 -5.95 -9.09 15.48
C HIS A 142 -4.58 -9.63 15.02
N PRO A 143 -3.91 -10.47 15.84
CA PRO A 143 -2.52 -10.87 15.61
C PRO A 143 -2.31 -11.62 14.29
N TRP A 144 -3.27 -12.43 13.87
CA TRP A 144 -3.19 -13.18 12.61
C TRP A 144 -3.21 -12.28 11.37
N HIS A 145 -4.02 -11.23 11.36
CA HIS A 145 -4.06 -10.26 10.26
C HIS A 145 -2.79 -9.43 10.21
N THR A 146 -2.26 -9.05 11.37
CA THR A 146 -0.98 -8.32 11.48
C THR A 146 0.17 -9.18 10.97
N LEU A 147 0.25 -10.44 11.39
CA LEU A 147 1.29 -11.37 10.94
C LEU A 147 1.21 -11.60 9.41
N TYR A 148 -0.01 -11.85 8.91
CA TYR A 148 -0.25 -12.03 7.48
C TYR A 148 0.21 -10.82 6.67
N PHE A 149 -0.17 -9.61 7.09
CA PHE A 149 0.20 -8.38 6.41
C PHE A 149 1.72 -8.20 6.31
N TRP A 150 2.43 -8.34 7.43
CA TRP A 150 3.88 -8.18 7.43
C TRP A 150 4.59 -9.31 6.68
N ALA A 151 4.11 -10.55 6.75
CA ALA A 151 4.63 -11.64 5.94
C ALA A 151 4.44 -11.36 4.45
N PHE A 152 3.28 -10.83 4.04
CA PHE A 152 3.01 -10.42 2.66
C PHE A 152 3.99 -9.32 2.21
N VAL A 153 4.16 -8.25 3.00
CA VAL A 153 5.08 -7.13 2.69
C VAL A 153 6.52 -7.62 2.55
N LEU A 154 6.97 -8.47 3.46
CA LEU A 154 8.33 -9.06 3.41
C LEU A 154 8.50 -9.94 2.16
N MET A 155 7.56 -10.82 1.88
CA MET A 155 7.61 -11.69 0.70
C MET A 155 7.60 -10.87 -0.60
N ALA A 156 6.70 -9.90 -0.72
CA ALA A 156 6.65 -9.00 -1.87
C ALA A 156 7.94 -8.18 -2.01
N GLY A 157 8.55 -7.74 -0.90
CA GLY A 157 9.83 -7.03 -0.88
C GLY A 157 11.00 -7.90 -1.38
N LEU A 158 11.03 -9.16 -0.96
CA LEU A 158 12.03 -10.12 -1.45
C LEU A 158 11.87 -10.39 -2.95
N ILE A 159 10.64 -10.57 -3.42
CA ILE A 159 10.34 -10.75 -4.85
C ILE A 159 10.74 -9.51 -5.63
N SER A 160 10.31 -8.33 -5.19
CA SER A 160 10.65 -7.05 -5.82
C SER A 160 12.15 -6.85 -5.94
N SER A 161 12.89 -7.13 -4.87
CA SER A 161 14.35 -7.02 -4.85
C SER A 161 15.04 -8.00 -5.83
N LYS A 162 14.55 -9.25 -5.91
CA LYS A 162 15.07 -10.26 -6.85
C LYS A 162 14.75 -9.87 -8.29
N VAL A 163 13.53 -9.46 -8.58
CA VAL A 163 13.09 -9.03 -9.91
C VAL A 163 13.91 -7.83 -10.36
N PHE A 164 14.06 -6.82 -9.52
CA PHE A 164 14.86 -5.64 -9.81
C PHE A 164 16.33 -5.99 -10.13
N LYS A 165 16.96 -6.84 -9.30
CA LYS A 165 18.37 -7.26 -9.54
C LYS A 165 18.52 -8.01 -10.85
N ARG A 166 17.56 -8.89 -11.20
CA ARG A 166 17.62 -9.70 -12.42
C ARG A 166 17.38 -8.88 -13.67
N LEU A 167 16.42 -7.94 -13.63
CA LEU A 167 16.05 -7.14 -14.78
C LEU A 167 17.00 -5.95 -15.02
N ARG A 168 17.68 -5.47 -13.99
CA ARG A 168 18.63 -4.36 -14.09
C ARG A 168 19.71 -4.57 -15.15
N VAL A 169 20.17 -5.78 -15.34
CA VAL A 169 21.22 -6.12 -16.34
C VAL A 169 20.73 -5.86 -17.77
N HIS A 170 19.43 -5.95 -18.02
CA HIS A 170 18.83 -5.80 -19.35
C HIS A 170 18.24 -4.39 -19.59
N PHE A 171 18.36 -3.46 -18.64
CA PHE A 171 17.87 -2.08 -18.82
C PHE A 171 18.59 -1.32 -19.92
N SER A 172 19.86 -1.64 -20.19
CA SER A 172 20.65 -1.01 -21.25
C SER A 172 20.24 -1.45 -22.65
N ASP A 173 19.54 -2.58 -22.78
CA ASP A 173 19.17 -3.16 -24.09
C ASP A 173 17.76 -2.71 -24.54
N VAL A 174 16.97 -2.08 -23.66
CA VAL A 174 15.57 -1.72 -23.90
C VAL A 174 15.33 -0.20 -23.95
N LEU A 175 16.34 0.58 -23.59
CA LEU A 175 16.35 2.04 -23.59
C LEU A 175 17.31 2.61 -24.61
#